data_76b099c1122a3b2381273353e674aff7
#
_entry.id   76b099c1122a3b2381273353e674aff7
#
_cell.length_a   1.000
_cell.length_b   1.000
_cell.length_c   1.000
_cell.angle_alpha   90.00
_cell.angle_beta   90.00
_cell.angle_gamma   90.00
#
_symmetry.space_group_name_H-M   'P 1'
#
loop_
_entity.id
_entity.type
_entity.pdbx_description
1 polymer ?
#
loop_
_entity_poly.entity_id
_entity_poly.type
_entity_poly.pdbx_seq_one_letter_code
_entity_poly.pdbx_strand_id
1 'polypeptide(L)'
;MAQLHRAFEARRQELLAKRVERAKRLDAGERPDFLSETKSVRDGNWTIAPIPADLHCRRVEITGPVERKMIINALNSGADSYMTDFEDSNSPNWDNQITGQINLIDAIRRTIVLEQGGKTYKLNDKVATLVVRPRGWHLDETHVLVDGKRVSGGIFDFALYMFHNARELVARGSGPYFYLPKMESHLEARLWNDVFVATQKHLGLPQGTIKATVLIETILAAFEMDEILYELREHVTGLHTGNWDYLFSVAKTFREDPAFVLPDRDRISVTTPFMRAFTELLVATCHRRGAHAIGGM
;
A
#
# COMPACT_ATOMS: atom_id res chain seq x y z
N MET A 1 -15.85 9.43 3.59
CA MET A 1 -15.95 8.31 2.63
C MET A 1 -16.83 8.65 1.43
N ALA A 2 -18.14 8.90 1.55
CA ALA A 2 -19.03 9.18 0.40
C ALA A 2 -18.57 10.30 -0.52
N GLN A 3 -18.01 11.39 0.02
CA GLN A 3 -17.46 12.47 -0.79
C GLN A 3 -16.27 12.03 -1.64
N LEU A 4 -15.36 11.20 -1.10
CA LEU A 4 -14.26 10.63 -1.87
C LEU A 4 -14.75 9.68 -2.96
N HIS A 5 -15.74 8.84 -2.64
CA HIS A 5 -16.35 7.97 -3.66
C HIS A 5 -16.91 8.81 -4.82
N ARG A 6 -17.74 9.83 -4.54
CA ARG A 6 -18.31 10.70 -5.58
C ARG A 6 -17.25 11.41 -6.42
N ALA A 7 -16.14 11.81 -5.79
CA ALA A 7 -15.08 12.54 -6.47
C ALA A 7 -14.18 11.66 -7.35
N PHE A 8 -13.95 10.40 -6.95
CA PHE A 8 -12.87 9.59 -7.51
C PHE A 8 -13.31 8.27 -8.14
N GLU A 9 -14.54 7.78 -7.90
CA GLU A 9 -14.98 6.48 -8.38
C GLU A 9 -15.00 6.37 -9.91
N ALA A 10 -15.43 7.40 -10.61
CA ALA A 10 -15.44 7.40 -12.07
C ALA A 10 -14.04 7.19 -12.66
N ARG A 11 -13.04 7.89 -12.10
CA ARG A 11 -11.64 7.76 -12.50
C ARG A 11 -11.05 6.39 -12.10
N ARG A 12 -11.41 5.87 -10.93
CA ARG A 12 -11.03 4.51 -10.54
C ARG A 12 -11.52 3.48 -11.56
N GLN A 13 -12.78 3.55 -11.96
CA GLN A 13 -13.36 2.63 -12.94
C GLN A 13 -12.68 2.76 -14.31
N GLU A 14 -12.34 3.99 -14.74
CA GLU A 14 -11.55 4.23 -15.95
C GLU A 14 -10.19 3.52 -15.88
N LEU A 15 -9.47 3.63 -14.76
CA LEU A 15 -8.17 2.99 -14.59
C LEU A 15 -8.29 1.47 -14.56
N LEU A 16 -9.32 0.90 -13.93
CA LEU A 16 -9.59 -0.53 -13.97
C LEU A 16 -9.92 -1.03 -15.38
N ALA A 17 -10.66 -0.25 -16.17
CA ALA A 17 -10.90 -0.56 -17.58
C ALA A 17 -9.59 -0.57 -18.39
N LYS A 18 -8.68 0.39 -18.15
CA LYS A 18 -7.35 0.42 -18.77
C LYS A 18 -6.50 -0.81 -18.43
N ARG A 19 -6.63 -1.38 -17.23
CA ARG A 19 -5.99 -2.66 -16.90
C ARG A 19 -6.47 -3.79 -17.81
N VAL A 20 -7.78 -3.87 -18.06
CA VAL A 20 -8.38 -4.88 -18.95
C VAL A 20 -7.87 -4.72 -20.38
N GLU A 21 -7.78 -3.49 -20.89
CA GLU A 21 -7.25 -3.21 -22.23
C GLU A 21 -5.77 -3.56 -22.33
N ARG A 22 -4.98 -3.19 -21.31
CA ARG A 22 -3.55 -3.54 -21.25
C ARG A 22 -3.35 -5.06 -21.22
N ALA A 23 -4.14 -5.79 -20.43
CA ALA A 23 -4.08 -7.23 -20.37
C ALA A 23 -4.31 -7.89 -21.73
N LYS A 24 -5.28 -7.41 -22.52
CA LYS A 24 -5.54 -7.90 -23.88
C LYS A 24 -4.34 -7.72 -24.82
N ARG A 25 -3.62 -6.58 -24.72
CA ARG A 25 -2.42 -6.35 -25.53
C ARG A 25 -1.27 -7.25 -25.09
N LEU A 26 -1.11 -7.49 -23.80
CA LEU A 26 -0.10 -8.40 -23.26
C LEU A 26 -0.38 -9.85 -23.68
N ASP A 27 -1.64 -10.29 -23.62
CA ASP A 27 -2.08 -11.59 -24.12
C ASP A 27 -1.83 -11.74 -25.64
N ALA A 28 -1.88 -10.63 -26.40
CA ALA A 28 -1.55 -10.59 -27.84
C ALA A 28 -0.03 -10.49 -28.13
N GLY A 29 0.83 -10.56 -27.10
CA GLY A 29 2.28 -10.61 -27.25
C GLY A 29 3.02 -9.29 -27.01
N GLU A 30 2.34 -8.19 -26.61
CA GLU A 30 3.02 -6.97 -26.16
C GLU A 30 3.89 -7.30 -24.94
N ARG A 31 5.02 -6.61 -24.79
CA ARG A 31 5.89 -6.74 -23.62
C ARG A 31 5.90 -5.44 -22.84
N PRO A 32 5.88 -5.49 -21.47
CA PRO A 32 6.10 -4.31 -20.67
C PRO A 32 7.48 -3.72 -20.94
N ASP A 33 7.53 -2.41 -21.01
CA ASP A 33 8.77 -1.64 -21.11
C ASP A 33 8.59 -0.29 -20.41
N PHE A 34 9.70 0.43 -20.22
CA PHE A 34 9.67 1.79 -19.70
C PHE A 34 8.94 2.74 -20.67
N LEU A 35 8.02 3.53 -20.13
CA LEU A 35 7.19 4.43 -20.91
C LEU A 35 8.03 5.54 -21.56
N SER A 36 7.94 5.70 -22.87
CA SER A 36 8.67 6.75 -23.61
C SER A 36 8.20 8.15 -23.24
N GLU A 37 6.90 8.32 -23.03
CA GLU A 37 6.24 9.59 -22.71
C GLU A 37 6.62 10.14 -21.34
N THR A 38 7.05 9.29 -20.41
CA THR A 38 7.48 9.68 -19.06
C THR A 38 9.00 9.67 -18.87
N LYS A 39 9.75 9.54 -19.96
CA LYS A 39 11.24 9.54 -19.92
C LYS A 39 11.81 10.73 -19.16
N SER A 40 11.21 11.91 -19.30
CA SER A 40 11.63 13.12 -18.59
C SER A 40 11.50 13.01 -17.06
N VAL A 41 10.60 12.21 -16.54
CA VAL A 41 10.48 11.90 -15.11
C VAL A 41 11.68 11.07 -14.66
N ARG A 42 12.01 10.02 -15.42
CA ARG A 42 13.14 9.13 -15.10
C ARG A 42 14.49 9.84 -15.19
N ASP A 43 14.67 10.71 -16.17
CA ASP A 43 15.91 11.49 -16.40
C ASP A 43 16.00 12.73 -15.50
N GLY A 44 14.89 13.18 -14.92
CA GLY A 44 14.82 14.41 -14.13
C GLY A 44 15.59 14.33 -12.81
N ASN A 45 16.11 15.47 -12.37
CA ASN A 45 16.77 15.61 -11.08
C ASN A 45 15.74 16.06 -10.01
N TRP A 46 15.14 15.10 -9.33
CA TRP A 46 14.16 15.32 -8.27
C TRP A 46 14.28 14.24 -7.18
N THR A 47 13.82 14.57 -5.98
CA THR A 47 13.72 13.65 -4.85
C THR A 47 12.35 13.76 -4.20
N ILE A 48 11.99 12.77 -3.36
CA ILE A 48 10.78 12.82 -2.56
C ILE A 48 10.89 13.85 -1.43
N ALA A 49 9.75 14.24 -0.87
CA ALA A 49 9.70 15.06 0.33
C ALA A 49 10.32 14.34 1.54
N PRO A 50 10.76 15.09 2.58
CA PRO A 50 11.39 14.50 3.77
C PRO A 50 10.52 13.41 4.41
N ILE A 51 11.19 12.35 4.86
CA ILE A 51 10.58 11.24 5.59
C ILE A 51 10.42 11.63 7.06
N PRO A 52 9.28 11.37 7.72
CA PRO A 52 9.09 11.62 9.14
C PRO A 52 10.07 10.84 10.02
N ALA A 53 10.45 11.43 11.16
CA ALA A 53 11.48 10.87 12.05
C ALA A 53 11.14 9.45 12.56
N ASP A 54 9.88 9.16 12.83
CA ASP A 54 9.41 7.86 13.30
C ASP A 54 9.36 6.79 12.19
N LEU A 55 9.64 7.16 10.93
CA LEU A 55 9.84 6.27 9.80
C LEU A 55 11.30 6.22 9.30
N HIS A 56 12.26 6.91 9.93
CA HIS A 56 13.66 6.87 9.50
C HIS A 56 14.30 5.50 9.67
N CYS A 57 13.95 4.76 10.74
CA CYS A 57 14.43 3.41 10.98
C CYS A 57 13.31 2.41 10.67
N ARG A 58 13.51 1.58 9.66
CA ARG A 58 12.57 0.54 9.22
C ARG A 58 13.33 -0.73 8.85
N ARG A 59 14.26 -1.14 9.70
CA ARG A 59 15.07 -2.34 9.47
C ARG A 59 14.30 -3.63 9.68
N VAL A 60 13.35 -3.60 10.63
CA VAL A 60 12.47 -4.72 10.94
C VAL A 60 11.04 -4.25 10.88
N GLU A 61 10.28 -4.81 9.96
CA GLU A 61 8.84 -4.61 9.86
C GLU A 61 8.12 -5.92 10.09
N ILE A 62 6.98 -5.86 10.76
CA ILE A 62 6.08 -7.00 10.95
C ILE A 62 4.73 -6.68 10.32
N THR A 63 4.06 -7.69 9.77
CA THR A 63 2.71 -7.57 9.22
C THR A 63 1.75 -8.50 9.93
N GLY A 64 0.48 -8.17 9.91
CA GLY A 64 -0.58 -9.00 10.43
C GLY A 64 -1.97 -8.40 10.21
N PRO A 65 -3.02 -9.23 10.35
CA PRO A 65 -4.40 -8.80 10.16
C PRO A 65 -4.85 -7.79 11.22
N VAL A 66 -6.02 -7.19 10.98
CA VAL A 66 -6.62 -6.19 11.87
C VAL A 66 -7.30 -6.78 13.12
N GLU A 67 -7.03 -8.05 13.44
CA GLU A 67 -7.52 -8.72 14.64
C GLU A 67 -6.90 -8.11 15.91
N ARG A 68 -7.71 -7.95 16.95
CA ARG A 68 -7.34 -7.26 18.20
C ARG A 68 -6.08 -7.79 18.85
N LYS A 69 -5.97 -9.12 18.99
CA LYS A 69 -4.80 -9.77 19.61
C LYS A 69 -3.54 -9.59 18.75
N MET A 70 -3.69 -9.71 17.43
CA MET A 70 -2.58 -9.55 16.49
C MET A 70 -2.05 -8.12 16.50
N ILE A 71 -2.93 -7.10 16.52
CA ILE A 71 -2.54 -5.69 16.64
C ILE A 71 -1.72 -5.46 17.93
N ILE A 72 -2.20 -5.95 19.08
CA ILE A 72 -1.48 -5.78 20.35
C ILE A 72 -0.10 -6.45 20.29
N ASN A 73 -0.05 -7.70 19.84
CA ASN A 73 1.20 -8.46 19.78
C ASN A 73 2.21 -7.84 18.79
N ALA A 74 1.74 -7.43 17.61
CA ALA A 74 2.59 -6.84 16.59
C ALA A 74 3.14 -5.46 17.02
N LEU A 75 2.32 -4.61 17.58
CA LEU A 75 2.77 -3.33 18.13
C LEU A 75 3.79 -3.51 19.26
N ASN A 76 3.68 -4.58 20.06
CA ASN A 76 4.58 -4.91 21.15
C ASN A 76 5.81 -5.73 20.73
N SER A 77 5.93 -6.11 19.47
CA SER A 77 6.96 -7.07 19.00
C SER A 77 8.40 -6.58 19.12
N GLY A 78 8.60 -5.27 19.23
CA GLY A 78 9.93 -4.64 19.19
C GLY A 78 10.40 -4.35 17.76
N ALA A 79 9.60 -4.62 16.74
CA ALA A 79 9.87 -4.17 15.37
C ALA A 79 9.87 -2.64 15.27
N ASP A 80 10.54 -2.10 14.25
CA ASP A 80 10.55 -0.65 14.00
C ASP A 80 9.17 -0.17 13.54
N SER A 81 8.50 -0.95 12.69
CA SER A 81 7.15 -0.66 12.21
C SER A 81 6.28 -1.91 12.13
N TYR A 82 4.98 -1.69 12.18
CA TYR A 82 3.95 -2.70 12.03
C TYR A 82 2.97 -2.30 10.93
N MET A 83 2.89 -3.12 9.89
CA MET A 83 1.87 -3.00 8.87
C MET A 83 0.62 -3.77 9.28
N THR A 84 -0.41 -3.06 9.71
CA THR A 84 -1.73 -3.66 9.93
C THR A 84 -2.49 -3.72 8.61
N ASP A 85 -3.10 -4.85 8.34
CA ASP A 85 -3.49 -5.22 7.00
C ASP A 85 -4.98 -5.49 6.87
N PHE A 86 -5.68 -4.68 6.08
CA PHE A 86 -7.07 -4.90 5.68
C PHE A 86 -7.20 -5.73 4.39
N GLU A 87 -6.09 -6.04 3.73
CA GLU A 87 -6.04 -6.73 2.45
C GLU A 87 -5.71 -8.22 2.62
N ASP A 88 -4.50 -8.65 2.23
CA ASP A 88 -4.17 -10.07 2.03
C ASP A 88 -4.19 -10.93 3.29
N SER A 89 -3.76 -10.41 4.44
CA SER A 89 -3.74 -11.18 5.68
C SER A 89 -5.06 -11.12 6.46
N ASN A 90 -6.05 -10.40 5.96
CA ASN A 90 -7.36 -10.26 6.58
C ASN A 90 -8.46 -10.87 5.72
N SER A 91 -9.32 -11.69 6.31
CA SER A 91 -10.53 -12.15 5.62
C SER A 91 -11.51 -10.97 5.49
N PRO A 92 -11.89 -10.54 4.26
CA PRO A 92 -12.59 -9.28 4.02
C PRO A 92 -14.12 -9.37 4.25
N ASN A 93 -14.54 -10.09 5.29
CA ASN A 93 -15.93 -10.06 5.71
C ASN A 93 -16.24 -8.75 6.45
N TRP A 94 -17.51 -8.41 6.54
CA TRP A 94 -17.98 -7.17 7.16
C TRP A 94 -17.50 -6.99 8.60
N ASP A 95 -17.61 -8.04 9.40
CA ASP A 95 -17.25 -7.99 10.83
C ASP A 95 -15.76 -7.69 11.01
N ASN A 96 -14.88 -8.33 10.25
CA ASN A 96 -13.45 -8.09 10.32
C ASN A 96 -13.09 -6.66 9.86
N GLN A 97 -13.74 -6.16 8.80
CA GLN A 97 -13.47 -4.80 8.31
C GLN A 97 -13.89 -3.74 9.34
N ILE A 98 -15.06 -3.86 9.94
CA ILE A 98 -15.54 -2.89 10.94
C ILE A 98 -14.79 -3.04 12.27
N THR A 99 -14.64 -4.28 12.76
CA THR A 99 -13.94 -4.56 14.01
C THR A 99 -12.46 -4.11 13.90
N GLY A 100 -11.84 -4.29 12.73
CA GLY A 100 -10.49 -3.80 12.46
C GLY A 100 -10.36 -2.29 12.63
N GLN A 101 -11.31 -1.50 12.13
CA GLN A 101 -11.32 -0.04 12.32
C GLN A 101 -11.46 0.31 13.81
N ILE A 102 -12.34 -0.37 14.55
CA ILE A 102 -12.51 -0.17 15.99
C ILE A 102 -11.22 -0.52 16.75
N ASN A 103 -10.58 -1.64 16.41
CA ASN A 103 -9.33 -2.05 17.01
C ASN A 103 -8.21 -1.03 16.81
N LEU A 104 -8.14 -0.41 15.62
CA LEU A 104 -7.16 0.65 15.34
C LEU A 104 -7.47 1.94 16.10
N ILE A 105 -8.74 2.30 16.25
CA ILE A 105 -9.15 3.43 17.10
C ILE A 105 -8.65 3.22 18.53
N ASP A 106 -8.89 2.03 19.09
CA ASP A 106 -8.47 1.70 20.45
C ASP A 106 -6.93 1.64 20.58
N ALA A 107 -6.25 1.08 19.59
CA ALA A 107 -4.79 0.97 19.59
C ALA A 107 -4.11 2.35 19.58
N ILE A 108 -4.55 3.26 18.70
CA ILE A 108 -4.01 4.62 18.59
C ILE A 108 -4.26 5.43 19.85
N ARG A 109 -5.43 5.25 20.48
CA ARG A 109 -5.78 5.91 21.75
C ARG A 109 -5.15 5.23 22.96
N ARG A 110 -4.42 4.12 22.78
CA ARG A 110 -3.82 3.32 23.86
C ARG A 110 -4.84 2.71 24.82
N THR A 111 -6.06 2.49 24.37
CA THR A 111 -7.14 1.87 25.14
C THR A 111 -7.38 0.41 24.77
N ILE A 112 -6.68 -0.11 23.77
CA ILE A 112 -6.84 -1.50 23.32
C ILE A 112 -6.41 -2.48 24.41
N VAL A 113 -7.35 -3.34 24.84
CA VAL A 113 -7.13 -4.40 25.82
C VAL A 113 -7.89 -5.64 25.38
N LEU A 114 -7.34 -6.81 25.60
CA LEU A 114 -8.01 -8.09 25.37
C LEU A 114 -7.77 -9.02 26.55
N GLU A 115 -8.85 -9.53 27.13
CA GLU A 115 -8.82 -10.61 28.11
C GLU A 115 -9.10 -11.93 27.42
N GLN A 116 -8.13 -12.85 27.43
CA GLN A 116 -8.28 -14.16 26.77
C GLN A 116 -7.45 -15.23 27.48
N GLY A 117 -8.05 -16.37 27.83
CA GLY A 117 -7.37 -17.48 28.47
C GLY A 117 -6.70 -17.13 29.80
N GLY A 118 -7.32 -16.26 30.60
CA GLY A 118 -6.78 -15.80 31.90
C GLY A 118 -5.59 -14.85 31.76
N LYS A 119 -5.31 -14.34 30.56
CA LYS A 119 -4.22 -13.36 30.31
C LYS A 119 -4.81 -12.06 29.80
N THR A 120 -4.22 -10.95 30.27
CA THR A 120 -4.50 -9.60 29.80
C THR A 120 -3.47 -9.22 28.74
N TYR A 121 -3.92 -8.91 27.52
CA TYR A 121 -3.12 -8.35 26.44
C TYR A 121 -3.37 -6.84 26.39
N LYS A 122 -2.31 -6.03 26.45
CA LYS A 122 -2.34 -4.57 26.35
C LYS A 122 -1.06 -4.04 25.73
N LEU A 123 -1.05 -2.79 25.30
CA LEU A 123 0.14 -2.17 24.72
C LEU A 123 1.20 -1.86 25.78
N ASN A 124 2.45 -2.06 25.39
CA ASN A 124 3.64 -1.56 26.13
C ASN A 124 3.77 -0.04 25.94
N ASP A 125 4.60 0.60 26.75
CA ASP A 125 4.87 2.04 26.61
C ASP A 125 5.48 2.36 25.25
N LYS A 126 6.50 1.60 24.84
CA LYS A 126 7.09 1.67 23.49
C LYS A 126 6.47 0.63 22.59
N VAL A 127 6.01 1.06 21.41
CA VAL A 127 5.43 0.19 20.39
C VAL A 127 6.02 0.51 19.02
N ALA A 128 5.84 -0.41 18.07
CA ALA A 128 6.19 -0.21 16.67
C ALA A 128 5.40 0.94 16.04
N THR A 129 5.99 1.64 15.06
CA THR A 129 5.26 2.65 14.27
C THR A 129 4.19 1.97 13.44
N LEU A 130 2.95 2.46 13.57
CA LEU A 130 1.79 1.86 12.90
C LEU A 130 1.69 2.35 11.45
N VAL A 131 1.58 1.41 10.53
CA VAL A 131 1.32 1.65 9.11
C VAL A 131 0.12 0.81 8.68
N VAL A 132 -0.78 1.32 7.84
CA VAL A 132 -2.02 0.64 7.46
C VAL A 132 -2.00 0.28 5.99
N ARG A 133 -2.27 -0.98 5.65
CA ARG A 133 -2.51 -1.39 4.27
C ARG A 133 -4.02 -1.45 3.99
N PRO A 134 -4.59 -0.47 3.27
CA PRO A 134 -5.96 -0.56 2.78
C PRO A 134 -6.03 -1.55 1.63
N ARG A 135 -7.22 -2.02 1.29
CA ARG A 135 -7.43 -2.84 0.09
C ARG A 135 -7.03 -2.10 -1.20
N GLY A 136 -6.57 -2.86 -2.19
CA GLY A 136 -6.17 -2.31 -3.50
C GLY A 136 -7.35 -1.76 -4.31
N TRP A 137 -7.05 -0.97 -5.35
CA TRP A 137 -8.04 -0.33 -6.24
C TRP A 137 -9.01 -1.30 -6.91
N HIS A 138 -8.61 -2.56 -7.09
CA HIS A 138 -9.40 -3.60 -7.77
C HIS A 138 -10.50 -4.21 -6.89
N LEU A 139 -10.52 -3.95 -5.59
CA LEU A 139 -11.48 -4.53 -4.64
C LEU A 139 -12.59 -3.54 -4.29
N ASP A 140 -13.81 -4.06 -4.23
CA ASP A 140 -15.00 -3.33 -3.78
C ASP A 140 -15.38 -3.73 -2.36
N GLU A 141 -15.92 -2.76 -1.60
CA GLU A 141 -16.68 -3.04 -0.39
C GLU A 141 -18.14 -3.29 -0.76
N THR A 142 -18.53 -4.57 -0.71
CA THR A 142 -19.83 -5.00 -1.25
C THR A 142 -21.00 -4.68 -0.33
N HIS A 143 -20.74 -4.42 0.96
CA HIS A 143 -21.77 -4.14 1.96
C HIS A 143 -22.15 -2.65 2.03
N VAL A 144 -21.42 -1.77 1.34
CA VAL A 144 -21.66 -0.33 1.38
C VAL A 144 -21.93 0.23 -0.02
N LEU A 145 -23.06 0.90 -0.13
CA LEU A 145 -23.44 1.59 -1.35
C LEU A 145 -23.45 3.11 -1.12
N VAL A 146 -22.92 3.85 -2.09
CA VAL A 146 -23.07 5.30 -2.21
C VAL A 146 -23.74 5.57 -3.55
N ASP A 147 -24.88 6.25 -3.52
CA ASP A 147 -25.70 6.55 -4.71
C ASP A 147 -26.01 5.28 -5.54
N GLY A 148 -26.27 4.17 -4.85
CA GLY A 148 -26.60 2.86 -5.45
C GLY A 148 -25.40 2.08 -6.02
N LYS A 149 -24.16 2.59 -5.90
CA LYS A 149 -22.93 1.94 -6.38
C LYS A 149 -22.08 1.45 -5.21
N ARG A 150 -21.41 0.30 -5.40
CA ARG A 150 -20.44 -0.22 -4.43
C ARG A 150 -19.27 0.75 -4.26
N VAL A 151 -18.79 0.87 -3.04
CA VAL A 151 -17.64 1.71 -2.73
C VAL A 151 -16.35 0.91 -2.95
N SER A 152 -15.29 1.57 -3.44
CA SER A 152 -13.94 0.98 -3.42
C SER A 152 -13.56 0.52 -2.02
N GLY A 153 -13.08 -0.73 -1.87
CA GLY A 153 -12.56 -1.23 -0.60
C GLY A 153 -11.44 -0.35 -0.06
N GLY A 154 -10.53 0.08 -0.95
CA GLY A 154 -9.43 0.99 -0.58
C GLY A 154 -9.91 2.34 -0.04
N ILE A 155 -10.91 2.95 -0.68
CA ILE A 155 -11.52 4.21 -0.20
C ILE A 155 -12.26 3.99 1.13
N PHE A 156 -12.92 2.86 1.29
CA PHE A 156 -13.60 2.52 2.54
C PHE A 156 -12.62 2.44 3.71
N ASP A 157 -11.59 1.59 3.57
CA ASP A 157 -10.60 1.36 4.61
C ASP A 157 -9.82 2.64 4.95
N PHE A 158 -9.35 3.35 3.94
CA PHE A 158 -8.62 4.60 4.06
C PHE A 158 -9.44 5.70 4.72
N ALA A 159 -10.66 5.94 4.24
CA ALA A 159 -11.47 7.06 4.70
C ALA A 159 -11.93 6.90 6.15
N LEU A 160 -12.29 5.70 6.57
CA LEU A 160 -12.66 5.42 7.96
C LEU A 160 -11.45 5.61 8.88
N TYR A 161 -10.30 5.02 8.50
CA TYR A 161 -9.07 5.18 9.27
C TYR A 161 -8.68 6.66 9.42
N MET A 162 -8.67 7.41 8.33
CA MET A 162 -8.32 8.83 8.34
C MET A 162 -9.27 9.67 9.19
N PHE A 163 -10.58 9.45 9.03
CA PHE A 163 -11.59 10.22 9.76
C PHE A 163 -11.47 10.07 11.27
N HIS A 164 -11.28 8.85 11.73
CA HIS A 164 -11.24 8.53 13.15
C HIS A 164 -9.87 8.80 13.81
N ASN A 165 -8.77 8.74 13.07
CA ASN A 165 -7.45 8.60 13.66
C ASN A 165 -6.44 9.67 13.27
N ALA A 166 -6.58 10.35 12.13
CA ALA A 166 -5.51 11.20 11.60
C ALA A 166 -5.10 12.32 12.57
N ARG A 167 -6.05 13.02 13.18
CA ARG A 167 -5.76 14.08 14.13
C ARG A 167 -5.13 13.59 15.43
N GLU A 168 -5.58 12.42 15.91
CA GLU A 168 -5.02 11.80 17.13
C GLU A 168 -3.58 11.35 16.89
N LEU A 169 -3.28 10.75 15.73
CA LEU A 169 -1.92 10.37 15.35
C LEU A 169 -0.97 11.57 15.33
N VAL A 170 -1.38 12.65 14.69
CA VAL A 170 -0.61 13.90 14.63
C VAL A 170 -0.41 14.49 16.03
N ALA A 171 -1.44 14.52 16.86
CA ALA A 171 -1.35 15.00 18.24
C ALA A 171 -0.40 14.16 19.09
N ARG A 172 -0.20 12.89 18.77
CA ARG A 172 0.75 11.98 19.43
C ARG A 172 2.17 12.03 18.85
N GLY A 173 2.44 12.89 17.87
CA GLY A 173 3.76 13.03 17.26
C GLY A 173 4.10 12.01 16.18
N SER A 174 3.10 11.31 15.65
CA SER A 174 3.22 10.41 14.52
C SER A 174 2.37 10.92 13.34
N GLY A 175 1.99 10.06 12.42
CA GLY A 175 1.16 10.42 11.27
C GLY A 175 0.30 9.27 10.74
N PRO A 176 -0.66 9.57 9.87
CA PRO A 176 -1.42 8.56 9.14
C PRO A 176 -0.55 7.98 8.02
N TYR A 177 0.02 6.80 8.26
CA TYR A 177 0.94 6.13 7.36
C TYR A 177 0.28 4.93 6.70
N PHE A 178 0.57 4.73 5.40
CA PHE A 178 -0.06 3.70 4.58
C PHE A 178 0.93 2.84 3.82
N TYR A 179 0.49 1.62 3.49
CA TYR A 179 1.02 0.79 2.42
C TYR A 179 0.02 0.73 1.28
N LEU A 180 0.45 1.01 0.05
CA LEU A 180 -0.43 1.03 -1.11
C LEU A 180 -0.20 -0.21 -1.97
N PRO A 181 -1.20 -1.15 -2.05
CA PRO A 181 -1.01 -2.42 -2.70
C PRO A 181 -1.48 -2.44 -4.17
N LYS A 182 -1.02 -3.46 -4.90
CA LYS A 182 -1.57 -3.96 -6.16
C LYS A 182 -1.73 -2.94 -7.29
N MET A 183 -0.91 -1.87 -7.29
CA MET A 183 -0.91 -0.92 -8.40
C MET A 183 -0.25 -1.51 -9.65
N GLU A 184 -0.77 -1.14 -10.83
CA GLU A 184 -0.24 -1.54 -12.13
C GLU A 184 0.30 -0.36 -12.94
N SER A 185 0.05 0.89 -12.50
CA SER A 185 0.53 2.09 -13.19
C SER A 185 0.71 3.29 -12.27
N HIS A 186 1.52 4.25 -12.72
CA HIS A 186 1.69 5.55 -12.05
C HIS A 186 0.38 6.39 -12.01
N LEU A 187 -0.55 6.16 -12.94
CA LEU A 187 -1.84 6.85 -12.93
C LEU A 187 -2.71 6.43 -11.72
N GLU A 188 -2.53 5.20 -11.25
CA GLU A 188 -3.17 4.72 -10.02
C GLU A 188 -2.51 5.33 -8.77
N ALA A 189 -1.19 5.57 -8.83
CA ALA A 189 -0.48 6.32 -7.80
C ALA A 189 -0.94 7.80 -7.76
N ARG A 190 -1.15 8.43 -8.92
CA ARG A 190 -1.74 9.76 -9.05
C ARG A 190 -3.15 9.81 -8.44
N LEU A 191 -3.95 8.79 -8.64
CA LEU A 191 -5.28 8.71 -8.01
C LEU A 191 -5.17 8.69 -6.48
N TRP A 192 -4.25 7.91 -5.90
CA TRP A 192 -3.97 7.94 -4.46
C TRP A 192 -3.51 9.32 -3.99
N ASN A 193 -2.60 9.96 -4.73
CA ASN A 193 -2.15 11.31 -4.40
C ASN A 193 -3.30 12.31 -4.33
N ASP A 194 -4.20 12.28 -5.31
CA ASP A 194 -5.35 13.18 -5.35
C ASP A 194 -6.33 12.90 -4.20
N VAL A 195 -6.53 11.64 -3.84
CA VAL A 195 -7.31 11.23 -2.65
C VAL A 195 -6.67 11.77 -1.37
N PHE A 196 -5.34 11.69 -1.24
CA PHE A 196 -4.61 12.22 -0.07
C PHE A 196 -4.75 13.73 0.04
N VAL A 197 -4.53 14.45 -1.06
CA VAL A 197 -4.67 15.91 -1.13
C VAL A 197 -6.08 16.35 -0.73
N ALA A 198 -7.10 15.73 -1.30
CA ALA A 198 -8.51 16.03 -1.00
C ALA A 198 -8.85 15.73 0.47
N THR A 199 -8.34 14.62 1.02
CA THR A 199 -8.60 14.21 2.40
C THR A 199 -7.93 15.13 3.39
N GLN A 200 -6.66 15.49 3.18
CA GLN A 200 -5.94 16.46 4.05
C GLN A 200 -6.65 17.81 4.06
N LYS A 201 -7.05 18.30 2.87
CA LYS A 201 -7.83 19.53 2.77
C LYS A 201 -9.15 19.46 3.55
N HIS A 202 -9.89 18.37 3.43
CA HIS A 202 -11.19 18.17 4.11
C HIS A 202 -11.02 18.10 5.63
N LEU A 203 -9.96 17.45 6.10
CA LEU A 203 -9.68 17.31 7.55
C LEU A 203 -8.93 18.50 8.15
N GLY A 204 -8.53 19.50 7.34
CA GLY A 204 -7.73 20.64 7.79
C GLY A 204 -6.32 20.25 8.22
N LEU A 205 -5.74 19.22 7.60
CA LEU A 205 -4.37 18.79 7.83
C LEU A 205 -3.42 19.42 6.80
N PRO A 206 -2.17 19.73 7.19
CA PRO A 206 -1.15 20.17 6.24
C PRO A 206 -0.94 19.15 5.10
N GLN A 207 -0.65 19.64 3.89
CA GLN A 207 -0.27 18.75 2.80
C GLN A 207 1.04 18.04 3.14
N GLY A 208 1.16 16.76 2.77
CA GLY A 208 2.30 15.92 3.13
C GLY A 208 2.23 15.29 4.53
N THR A 209 1.17 15.51 5.31
CA THR A 209 0.93 14.81 6.59
C THR A 209 0.72 13.31 6.40
N ILE A 210 -0.03 12.92 5.36
CA ILE A 210 -0.17 11.51 4.97
C ILE A 210 1.14 11.05 4.35
N LYS A 211 1.64 9.89 4.79
CA LYS A 211 2.78 9.24 4.16
C LYS A 211 2.42 7.82 3.72
N ALA A 212 3.07 7.38 2.64
CA ALA A 212 2.81 6.06 2.08
C ALA A 212 4.09 5.36 1.63
N THR A 213 4.12 4.05 1.78
CA THR A 213 5.06 3.14 1.10
C THR A 213 4.28 2.43 0.01
N VAL A 214 4.85 2.28 -1.17
CA VAL A 214 4.20 1.60 -2.28
C VAL A 214 4.74 0.19 -2.43
N LEU A 215 3.86 -0.80 -2.45
CA LEU A 215 4.21 -2.17 -2.83
C LEU A 215 4.39 -2.24 -4.35
N ILE A 216 5.60 -2.52 -4.79
CA ILE A 216 5.86 -2.91 -6.17
C ILE A 216 5.73 -4.43 -6.22
N GLU A 217 4.57 -4.86 -6.62
CA GLU A 217 4.16 -6.26 -6.55
C GLU A 217 3.43 -6.73 -7.82
N THR A 218 3.51 -5.92 -8.88
CA THR A 218 3.11 -6.30 -10.23
C THR A 218 4.24 -6.02 -11.21
N ILE A 219 4.41 -6.90 -12.20
CA ILE A 219 5.43 -6.71 -13.24
C ILE A 219 5.23 -5.39 -13.98
N LEU A 220 4.01 -4.90 -14.11
CA LEU A 220 3.70 -3.64 -14.79
C LEU A 220 4.19 -2.44 -14.00
N ALA A 221 3.97 -2.40 -12.68
CA ALA A 221 4.46 -1.35 -11.81
C ALA A 221 6.00 -1.30 -11.73
N ALA A 222 6.67 -2.42 -11.93
CA ALA A 222 8.13 -2.49 -11.93
C ALA A 222 8.77 -1.60 -13.01
N PHE A 223 8.08 -1.38 -14.14
CA PHE A 223 8.54 -0.49 -15.21
C PHE A 223 8.13 0.98 -14.99
N GLU A 224 7.37 1.29 -13.94
CA GLU A 224 6.85 2.63 -13.65
C GLU A 224 7.25 3.13 -12.24
N MET A 225 8.34 2.61 -11.65
CA MET A 225 8.75 2.92 -10.27
C MET A 225 9.10 4.41 -10.08
N ASP A 226 9.83 5.02 -10.99
CA ASP A 226 10.16 6.45 -10.95
C ASP A 226 8.88 7.30 -11.04
N GLU A 227 8.00 6.95 -11.96
CA GLU A 227 6.74 7.66 -12.17
C GLU A 227 5.81 7.54 -10.96
N ILE A 228 5.72 6.35 -10.35
CA ILE A 228 4.96 6.12 -9.11
C ILE A 228 5.51 6.99 -7.97
N LEU A 229 6.82 7.00 -7.78
CA LEU A 229 7.45 7.88 -6.79
C LEU A 229 7.19 9.36 -7.09
N TYR A 230 7.24 9.76 -8.36
CA TYR A 230 7.04 11.15 -8.78
C TYR A 230 5.62 11.63 -8.51
N GLU A 231 4.62 10.82 -8.84
CA GLU A 231 3.21 11.16 -8.57
C GLU A 231 2.94 11.32 -7.07
N LEU A 232 3.58 10.52 -6.25
CA LEU A 232 3.41 10.53 -4.79
C LEU A 232 4.52 11.29 -4.04
N ARG A 233 5.40 12.07 -4.72
CA ARG A 233 6.63 12.60 -4.13
C ARG A 233 6.47 13.40 -2.85
N GLU A 234 5.31 14.04 -2.64
CA GLU A 234 4.98 14.76 -1.40
C GLU A 234 4.54 13.83 -0.25
N HIS A 235 4.13 12.60 -0.59
CA HIS A 235 3.51 11.65 0.34
C HIS A 235 4.27 10.34 0.47
N VAL A 236 5.09 9.96 -0.53
CA VAL A 236 5.79 8.67 -0.51
C VAL A 236 7.01 8.70 0.41
N THR A 237 7.29 7.56 1.06
CA THR A 237 8.49 7.34 1.88
C THR A 237 9.41 6.27 1.30
N GLY A 238 8.89 5.38 0.46
CA GLY A 238 9.66 4.29 -0.11
C GLY A 238 8.86 3.36 -0.99
N LEU A 239 9.58 2.44 -1.61
CA LEU A 239 9.03 1.28 -2.31
C LEU A 239 9.36 0.00 -1.56
N HIS A 240 8.47 -0.96 -1.63
CA HIS A 240 8.60 -2.26 -1.00
C HIS A 240 8.54 -3.37 -2.06
N THR A 241 9.43 -4.36 -1.98
CA THR A 241 9.42 -5.52 -2.87
C THR A 241 8.32 -6.51 -2.45
N GLY A 242 7.18 -6.51 -3.13
CA GLY A 242 6.11 -7.49 -2.91
C GLY A 242 6.41 -8.81 -3.64
N ASN A 243 7.37 -9.58 -3.16
CA ASN A 243 8.01 -10.69 -3.87
C ASN A 243 7.03 -11.73 -4.41
N TRP A 244 6.07 -12.17 -3.60
CA TRP A 244 5.19 -13.27 -3.98
C TRP A 244 4.11 -12.85 -4.97
N ASP A 245 3.53 -11.68 -4.76
CA ASP A 245 2.59 -11.08 -5.70
C ASP A 245 3.29 -10.71 -7.01
N TYR A 246 4.54 -10.22 -6.95
CA TYR A 246 5.34 -9.96 -8.15
C TYR A 246 5.55 -11.23 -8.97
N LEU A 247 5.96 -12.33 -8.31
CA LEU A 247 6.09 -13.63 -8.94
C LEU A 247 4.77 -14.09 -9.58
N PHE A 248 3.68 -14.01 -8.84
CA PHE A 248 2.36 -14.34 -9.34
C PHE A 248 1.96 -13.45 -10.52
N SER A 249 2.27 -12.15 -10.48
CA SER A 249 1.97 -11.22 -11.55
C SER A 249 2.71 -11.56 -12.85
N VAL A 250 3.95 -12.06 -12.78
CA VAL A 250 4.69 -12.55 -13.95
C VAL A 250 3.96 -13.73 -14.57
N ALA A 251 3.60 -14.74 -13.77
CA ALA A 251 2.86 -15.91 -14.27
C ALA A 251 1.49 -15.51 -14.87
N LYS A 252 0.77 -14.59 -14.21
CA LYS A 252 -0.54 -14.09 -14.68
C LYS A 252 -0.42 -13.28 -15.97
N THR A 253 0.58 -12.40 -16.05
CA THR A 253 0.73 -11.46 -17.16
C THR A 253 1.17 -12.17 -18.45
N PHE A 254 2.00 -13.20 -18.33
CA PHE A 254 2.55 -13.93 -19.48
C PHE A 254 1.98 -15.34 -19.65
N ARG A 255 0.77 -15.59 -19.14
CA ARG A 255 0.11 -16.91 -19.16
C ARG A 255 -0.09 -17.49 -20.56
N GLU A 256 -0.16 -16.64 -21.59
CA GLU A 256 -0.30 -17.06 -23.00
C GLU A 256 1.04 -17.33 -23.69
N ASP A 257 2.18 -17.11 -23.01
CA ASP A 257 3.51 -17.32 -23.57
C ASP A 257 4.22 -18.51 -22.89
N PRO A 258 4.41 -19.62 -23.62
CA PRO A 258 5.10 -20.80 -23.09
C PRO A 258 6.53 -20.54 -22.60
N ALA A 259 7.21 -19.50 -23.09
CA ALA A 259 8.55 -19.13 -22.65
C ALA A 259 8.59 -18.60 -21.19
N PHE A 260 7.44 -18.23 -20.64
CA PHE A 260 7.30 -17.71 -19.28
C PHE A 260 6.72 -18.74 -18.30
N VAL A 261 6.72 -20.02 -18.65
CA VAL A 261 6.40 -21.08 -17.68
C VAL A 261 7.49 -21.10 -16.61
N LEU A 262 7.12 -20.74 -15.39
CA LEU A 262 8.02 -20.69 -14.25
C LEU A 262 8.17 -22.10 -13.65
N PRO A 263 9.33 -22.42 -13.03
CA PRO A 263 9.46 -23.60 -12.23
C PRO A 263 8.57 -23.54 -10.97
N ASP A 264 8.48 -24.67 -10.26
CA ASP A 264 7.76 -24.72 -8.99
C ASP A 264 8.24 -23.63 -8.03
N ARG A 265 7.30 -23.07 -7.26
CA ARG A 265 7.53 -21.90 -6.41
C ARG A 265 8.69 -22.07 -5.43
N ASP A 266 8.91 -23.27 -4.90
CA ASP A 266 9.99 -23.59 -3.97
C ASP A 266 11.40 -23.48 -4.59
N ARG A 267 11.49 -23.47 -5.92
CA ARG A 267 12.72 -23.26 -6.69
C ARG A 267 12.99 -21.78 -7.03
N ILE A 268 12.07 -20.89 -6.72
CA ILE A 268 12.21 -19.46 -6.99
C ILE A 268 12.54 -18.74 -5.70
N SER A 269 13.71 -18.11 -5.68
CA SER A 269 14.18 -17.30 -4.56
C SER A 269 14.43 -15.85 -5.03
N VAL A 270 14.75 -14.98 -4.09
CA VAL A 270 15.16 -13.59 -4.38
C VAL A 270 16.44 -13.49 -5.23
N THR A 271 17.22 -14.59 -5.31
CA THR A 271 18.41 -14.67 -6.16
C THR A 271 18.15 -15.17 -7.57
N THR A 272 16.93 -15.62 -7.87
CA THR A 272 16.52 -15.98 -9.24
C THR A 272 16.67 -14.75 -10.15
N PRO A 273 17.21 -14.87 -11.37
CA PRO A 273 17.63 -13.71 -12.17
C PRO A 273 16.62 -12.58 -12.30
N PHE A 274 15.36 -12.89 -12.61
CA PHE A 274 14.32 -11.85 -12.75
C PHE A 274 13.91 -11.21 -11.41
N MET A 275 13.92 -11.98 -10.31
CA MET A 275 13.65 -11.47 -8.96
C MET A 275 14.79 -10.55 -8.49
N ARG A 276 16.02 -10.94 -8.79
CA ARG A 276 17.21 -10.15 -8.51
C ARG A 276 17.20 -8.83 -9.29
N ALA A 277 16.94 -8.89 -10.60
CA ALA A 277 16.86 -7.70 -11.43
C ALA A 277 15.79 -6.72 -10.94
N PHE A 278 14.62 -7.22 -10.57
CA PHE A 278 13.54 -6.45 -9.95
C PHE A 278 14.00 -5.75 -8.66
N THR A 279 14.64 -6.49 -7.75
CA THR A 279 15.11 -5.94 -6.47
C THR A 279 16.21 -4.89 -6.68
N GLU A 280 17.18 -5.16 -7.57
CA GLU A 280 18.27 -4.22 -7.88
C GLU A 280 17.72 -2.92 -8.51
N LEU A 281 16.75 -3.03 -9.42
CA LEU A 281 16.07 -1.87 -10.01
C LEU A 281 15.36 -1.04 -8.95
N LEU A 282 14.61 -1.68 -8.03
CA LEU A 282 13.90 -1.00 -6.95
C LEU A 282 14.87 -0.25 -6.03
N VAL A 283 15.94 -0.90 -5.61
CA VAL A 283 16.97 -0.28 -4.75
C VAL A 283 17.62 0.92 -5.45
N ALA A 284 18.02 0.76 -6.70
CA ALA A 284 18.65 1.84 -7.47
C ALA A 284 17.69 3.04 -7.65
N THR A 285 16.42 2.78 -7.95
CA THR A 285 15.40 3.82 -8.11
C THR A 285 15.14 4.55 -6.79
N CYS A 286 14.92 3.82 -5.69
CA CYS A 286 14.71 4.42 -4.38
C CYS A 286 15.88 5.30 -3.95
N HIS A 287 17.12 4.82 -4.04
CA HIS A 287 18.29 5.55 -3.62
C HIS A 287 18.49 6.83 -4.44
N ARG A 288 18.26 6.76 -5.75
CA ARG A 288 18.33 7.95 -6.63
C ARG A 288 17.32 9.03 -6.22
N ARG A 289 16.16 8.64 -5.70
CA ARG A 289 15.04 9.54 -5.33
C ARG A 289 14.99 9.90 -3.84
N GLY A 290 15.95 9.45 -3.03
CA GLY A 290 15.99 9.71 -1.60
C GLY A 290 14.88 8.95 -0.83
N ALA A 291 14.38 7.87 -1.41
CA ALA A 291 13.32 7.02 -0.87
C ALA A 291 13.90 5.77 -0.18
N HIS A 292 13.16 5.19 0.75
CA HIS A 292 13.53 3.90 1.33
C HIS A 292 13.27 2.75 0.33
N ALA A 293 14.23 1.83 0.23
CA ALA A 293 14.04 0.53 -0.41
C ALA A 293 13.80 -0.52 0.69
N ILE A 294 12.62 -1.16 0.68
CA ILE A 294 12.18 -2.06 1.74
C ILE A 294 12.05 -3.46 1.16
N GLY A 295 12.62 -4.43 1.86
CA GLY A 295 12.56 -5.84 1.48
C GLY A 295 11.17 -6.44 1.68
N GLY A 296 10.96 -7.64 1.08
CA GLY A 296 9.71 -8.39 1.23
C GLY A 296 9.47 -8.89 2.65
N MET A 297 8.21 -8.97 2.99
CA MET A 297 7.71 -9.55 4.24
C MET A 297 7.37 -11.02 4.05
#